data_130f2e36aa09b084352c0d06694d2496
#
_entry.id   130f2e36aa09b084352c0d06694d2496
#
_cell.length_a   1.000
_cell.length_b   1.000
_cell.length_c   1.000
_cell.angle_alpha   90.00
_cell.angle_beta   90.00
_cell.angle_gamma   90.00
#
_symmetry.space_group_name_H-M   'P 1'
#
loop_
_entity.id
_entity.type
_entity.pdbx_description
1 polymer ?
#
loop_
_entity_poly.entity_id
_entity_poly.type
_entity_poly.pdbx_seq_one_letter_code
_entity_poly.pdbx_strand_id
1 'polypeptide(L)'
;MKKPQRSLRFASLTAMLVLLVPLTAVFAASAQQDFGTPDEAAHALIEAAGANDNDAMAAILGKDSAEIEQKGSDPGIAATRDRFVDAANKVLLIQESSPDSAWLIIGPDAFVYPVPLVRKGERWSFDSVAGAEELTNRRIGLNELMTMTVLEELPLLQREYEEVPRDGSNVRAYAQRFLSTSGKHDGLYWDAAQGEPQSPLGPMLKDVDTKAATSYYGYTYRMLTSQGAAAPGGAYDYMINGNLIGGFAALAVPVHYGKTGVMSFIVNRYGVVYQKDLGEKSDEVAKVIASYNPDSTWSLAREEIAKDSPTLP
;
A
#
# COMPACT_ATOMS: atom_id res chain seq x y z
N MET A 1 -57.45 90.83 -17.55
CA MET A 1 -56.52 89.95 -18.26
C MET A 1 -56.21 88.76 -17.35
N LYS A 2 -56.86 87.60 -17.62
CA LYS A 2 -56.73 86.36 -16.80
C LYS A 2 -55.77 85.40 -17.52
N LYS A 3 -54.70 84.99 -16.86
CA LYS A 3 -53.80 83.91 -17.34
C LYS A 3 -54.41 82.55 -17.01
N PRO A 4 -54.31 81.57 -17.91
CA PRO A 4 -54.82 80.22 -17.65
C PRO A 4 -53.72 79.38 -16.88
N GLN A 5 -54.18 78.66 -15.88
CA GLN A 5 -53.39 77.64 -15.18
C GLN A 5 -53.28 76.36 -16.01
N ARG A 6 -52.08 75.88 -16.23
CA ARG A 6 -51.77 74.54 -16.79
C ARG A 6 -51.66 73.53 -15.65
N SER A 7 -52.55 72.57 -15.59
CA SER A 7 -52.49 71.40 -14.70
C SER A 7 -51.48 70.38 -15.24
N LEU A 8 -50.40 70.12 -14.48
CA LEU A 8 -49.51 68.97 -14.72
C LEU A 8 -50.22 67.70 -14.19
N ARG A 9 -50.42 66.74 -15.06
CA ARG A 9 -50.80 65.39 -14.70
C ARG A 9 -49.51 64.58 -14.47
N PHE A 10 -49.31 64.10 -13.24
CA PHE A 10 -48.27 63.13 -12.91
C PHE A 10 -48.75 61.72 -13.36
N ALA A 11 -48.03 61.14 -14.27
CA ALA A 11 -48.19 59.72 -14.59
C ALA A 11 -47.33 58.92 -13.65
N SER A 12 -47.96 58.11 -12.80
CA SER A 12 -47.24 57.16 -11.92
C SER A 12 -46.76 56.00 -12.76
N LEU A 13 -45.42 55.87 -12.88
CA LEU A 13 -44.76 54.71 -13.46
C LEU A 13 -44.52 53.70 -12.35
N THR A 14 -45.34 52.64 -12.30
CA THR A 14 -45.10 51.51 -11.37
C THR A 14 -44.01 50.64 -11.96
N ALA A 15 -42.80 50.74 -11.41
CA ALA A 15 -41.69 49.88 -11.77
C ALA A 15 -41.89 48.53 -11.08
N MET A 16 -42.20 47.50 -11.86
CA MET A 16 -42.28 46.11 -11.43
C MET A 16 -40.87 45.56 -11.34
N LEU A 17 -40.35 45.46 -10.09
CA LEU A 17 -39.04 44.85 -9.79
C LEU A 17 -39.14 43.33 -9.91
N VAL A 18 -38.69 42.77 -11.03
CA VAL A 18 -38.58 41.30 -11.21
C VAL A 18 -37.31 40.86 -10.45
N LEU A 19 -37.51 40.26 -9.27
CA LEU A 19 -36.44 39.57 -8.55
C LEU A 19 -36.02 38.32 -9.35
N LEU A 20 -34.91 38.40 -10.10
CA LEU A 20 -34.23 37.21 -10.59
C LEU A 20 -33.58 36.52 -9.39
N VAL A 21 -34.18 35.49 -8.85
CA VAL A 21 -33.54 34.56 -7.93
C VAL A 21 -32.59 33.67 -8.76
N PRO A 22 -31.27 33.72 -8.54
CA PRO A 22 -30.40 32.78 -9.23
C PRO A 22 -30.73 31.39 -8.72
N LEU A 23 -31.21 30.53 -9.59
CA LEU A 23 -31.35 29.10 -9.37
C LEU A 23 -29.93 28.51 -9.26
N THR A 24 -29.34 28.59 -8.08
CA THR A 24 -28.13 27.80 -7.80
C THR A 24 -28.57 26.34 -7.82
N ALA A 25 -28.24 25.65 -8.90
CA ALA A 25 -28.31 24.20 -8.93
C ALA A 25 -27.33 23.70 -7.87
N VAL A 26 -27.85 23.37 -6.71
CA VAL A 26 -27.15 22.56 -5.73
C VAL A 26 -26.99 21.20 -6.42
N PHE A 27 -25.82 20.92 -6.97
CA PHE A 27 -25.44 19.56 -7.31
C PHE A 27 -25.41 18.79 -5.99
N ALA A 28 -26.53 18.17 -5.64
CA ALA A 28 -26.55 17.16 -4.60
C ALA A 28 -25.57 16.09 -5.07
N ALA A 29 -24.48 15.88 -4.31
CA ALA A 29 -23.68 14.68 -4.48
C ALA A 29 -24.65 13.50 -4.49
N SER A 30 -24.67 12.70 -5.55
CA SER A 30 -25.59 11.58 -5.66
C SER A 30 -25.37 10.71 -4.42
N ALA A 31 -26.47 10.43 -3.70
CA ALA A 31 -26.40 9.51 -2.57
C ALA A 31 -25.88 8.16 -3.10
N GLN A 32 -25.07 7.48 -2.32
CA GLN A 32 -24.62 6.14 -2.65
C GLN A 32 -25.82 5.24 -2.90
N GLN A 33 -25.73 4.38 -3.92
CA GLN A 33 -26.78 3.43 -4.27
C GLN A 33 -26.92 2.37 -3.18
N ASP A 34 -28.16 2.04 -2.82
CA ASP A 34 -28.50 0.94 -1.93
C ASP A 34 -29.38 -0.10 -2.63
N PHE A 35 -29.43 -1.30 -2.07
CA PHE A 35 -30.02 -2.49 -2.69
C PHE A 35 -30.95 -3.22 -1.71
N GLY A 36 -31.88 -4.01 -2.23
CA GLY A 36 -32.78 -4.84 -1.42
C GLY A 36 -32.03 -6.05 -0.82
N THR A 37 -31.05 -6.58 -1.54
CA THR A 37 -30.29 -7.77 -1.16
C THR A 37 -28.80 -7.60 -1.47
N PRO A 38 -27.91 -8.37 -0.81
CA PRO A 38 -26.49 -8.42 -1.18
C PRO A 38 -26.26 -8.92 -2.62
N ASP A 39 -27.11 -9.82 -3.12
CA ASP A 39 -27.05 -10.35 -4.49
C ASP A 39 -27.30 -9.24 -5.53
N GLU A 40 -28.32 -8.41 -5.31
CA GLU A 40 -28.59 -7.26 -6.18
C GLU A 40 -27.39 -6.30 -6.23
N ALA A 41 -26.75 -6.03 -5.08
CA ALA A 41 -25.58 -5.18 -5.01
C ALA A 41 -24.37 -5.78 -5.77
N ALA A 42 -24.15 -7.08 -5.60
CA ALA A 42 -23.07 -7.80 -6.26
C ALA A 42 -23.22 -7.79 -7.79
N HIS A 43 -24.43 -8.10 -8.29
CA HIS A 43 -24.70 -8.09 -9.72
C HIS A 43 -24.59 -6.69 -10.32
N ALA A 44 -25.07 -5.65 -9.63
CA ALA A 44 -24.91 -4.27 -10.09
C ALA A 44 -23.43 -3.86 -10.22
N LEU A 45 -22.59 -4.26 -9.26
CA LEU A 45 -21.15 -3.99 -9.32
C LEU A 45 -20.49 -4.72 -10.50
N ILE A 46 -20.82 -5.99 -10.72
CA ILE A 46 -20.27 -6.80 -11.82
C ILE A 46 -20.69 -6.22 -13.17
N GLU A 47 -21.95 -5.81 -13.32
CA GLU A 47 -22.48 -5.18 -14.54
C GLU A 47 -21.77 -3.85 -14.83
N ALA A 48 -21.65 -2.97 -13.84
CA ALA A 48 -20.94 -1.70 -13.97
C ALA A 48 -19.45 -1.89 -14.33
N ALA A 49 -18.81 -2.88 -13.71
CA ALA A 49 -17.42 -3.22 -14.02
C ALA A 49 -17.28 -3.75 -15.46
N GLY A 50 -18.17 -4.64 -15.91
CA GLY A 50 -18.18 -5.18 -17.27
C GLY A 50 -18.46 -4.15 -18.35
N ALA A 51 -19.29 -3.16 -18.03
CA ALA A 51 -19.56 -2.02 -18.90
C ALA A 51 -18.43 -0.97 -18.88
N ASN A 52 -17.45 -1.09 -18.00
CA ASN A 52 -16.44 -0.06 -17.69
C ASN A 52 -17.07 1.29 -17.33
N ASP A 53 -18.25 1.27 -16.69
CA ASP A 53 -19.00 2.45 -16.29
C ASP A 53 -18.51 2.99 -14.95
N ASN A 54 -17.62 4.00 -15.04
CA ASN A 54 -17.01 4.63 -13.85
C ASN A 54 -18.06 5.35 -12.99
N ASP A 55 -19.09 5.95 -13.62
CA ASP A 55 -20.11 6.70 -12.88
C ASP A 55 -21.02 5.75 -12.12
N ALA A 56 -21.42 4.64 -12.73
CA ALA A 56 -22.17 3.59 -12.06
C ALA A 56 -21.35 2.96 -10.91
N MET A 57 -20.08 2.64 -11.13
CA MET A 57 -19.21 2.12 -10.07
C MET A 57 -19.08 3.11 -8.90
N ALA A 58 -18.90 4.41 -9.18
CA ALA A 58 -18.84 5.44 -8.15
C ALA A 58 -20.18 5.58 -7.39
N ALA A 59 -21.31 5.46 -8.08
CA ALA A 59 -22.62 5.47 -7.43
C ALA A 59 -22.82 4.25 -6.51
N ILE A 60 -22.37 3.07 -6.92
CA ILE A 60 -22.47 1.82 -6.16
C ILE A 60 -21.53 1.84 -4.96
N LEU A 61 -20.26 2.13 -5.18
CA LEU A 61 -19.22 2.11 -4.13
C LEU A 61 -19.25 3.36 -3.23
N GLY A 62 -19.79 4.48 -3.71
CA GLY A 62 -19.90 5.72 -2.95
C GLY A 62 -18.71 6.66 -3.14
N LYS A 63 -18.80 7.85 -2.56
CA LYS A 63 -17.83 8.95 -2.75
C LYS A 63 -16.42 8.66 -2.20
N ASP A 64 -16.32 7.77 -1.23
CA ASP A 64 -15.06 7.41 -0.57
C ASP A 64 -14.34 6.26 -1.30
N SER A 65 -14.85 5.87 -2.47
CA SER A 65 -14.32 4.77 -3.29
C SER A 65 -13.05 5.12 -4.10
N ALA A 66 -12.57 6.36 -4.04
CA ALA A 66 -11.47 6.83 -4.88
C ALA A 66 -10.17 5.98 -4.76
N GLU A 67 -9.92 5.38 -3.58
CA GLU A 67 -8.79 4.47 -3.36
C GLU A 67 -9.09 3.03 -3.85
N ILE A 68 -10.37 2.69 -3.99
CA ILE A 68 -10.86 1.38 -4.43
C ILE A 68 -11.01 1.35 -5.95
N GLU A 69 -11.52 2.45 -6.50
CA GLU A 69 -11.72 2.62 -7.93
C GLU A 69 -10.40 2.98 -8.60
N GLN A 70 -9.88 2.08 -9.40
CA GLN A 70 -8.90 2.46 -10.40
C GLN A 70 -9.64 3.27 -11.48
N LYS A 71 -9.52 4.61 -11.40
CA LYS A 71 -10.16 5.53 -12.35
C LYS A 71 -9.26 5.73 -13.58
N GLY A 72 -9.84 5.62 -14.75
CA GLY A 72 -9.17 5.95 -15.99
C GLY A 72 -9.52 5.04 -17.17
N SER A 73 -9.09 5.44 -18.34
CA SER A 73 -9.14 4.67 -19.59
C SER A 73 -7.87 3.87 -19.84
N ASP A 74 -7.04 3.66 -18.82
CA ASP A 74 -5.82 2.84 -18.92
C ASP A 74 -6.21 1.41 -19.31
N PRO A 75 -5.64 0.83 -20.38
CA PRO A 75 -5.87 -0.56 -20.77
C PRO A 75 -5.63 -1.57 -19.64
N GLY A 76 -4.74 -1.29 -18.71
CA GLY A 76 -4.49 -2.13 -17.53
C GLY A 76 -5.69 -2.18 -16.57
N ILE A 77 -6.42 -1.07 -16.42
CA ILE A 77 -7.62 -1.00 -15.57
C ILE A 77 -8.75 -1.82 -16.21
N ALA A 78 -9.01 -1.63 -17.51
CA ALA A 78 -9.99 -2.39 -18.23
C ALA A 78 -9.71 -3.91 -18.13
N ALA A 79 -8.48 -4.33 -18.38
CA ALA A 79 -8.07 -5.74 -18.26
C ALA A 79 -8.22 -6.29 -16.82
N THR A 80 -8.10 -5.46 -15.81
CA THR A 80 -8.34 -5.85 -14.41
C THR A 80 -9.83 -6.04 -14.15
N ARG A 81 -10.69 -5.16 -14.66
CA ARG A 81 -12.14 -5.30 -14.58
C ARG A 81 -12.65 -6.51 -15.35
N ASP A 82 -12.12 -6.76 -16.54
CA ASP A 82 -12.46 -7.97 -17.33
C ASP A 82 -12.14 -9.24 -16.53
N ARG A 83 -10.96 -9.32 -15.91
CA ARG A 83 -10.60 -10.46 -15.05
C ARG A 83 -11.51 -10.60 -13.83
N PHE A 84 -11.90 -9.50 -13.22
CA PHE A 84 -12.86 -9.49 -12.11
C PHE A 84 -14.21 -10.05 -12.56
N VAL A 85 -14.76 -9.56 -13.68
CA VAL A 85 -16.04 -10.00 -14.25
C VAL A 85 -15.97 -11.48 -14.66
N ASP A 86 -14.89 -11.90 -15.33
CA ASP A 86 -14.69 -13.29 -15.72
C ASP A 86 -14.60 -14.23 -14.51
N ALA A 87 -13.96 -13.80 -13.45
CA ALA A 87 -13.88 -14.58 -12.22
C ALA A 87 -15.26 -14.65 -11.52
N ALA A 88 -15.97 -13.51 -11.41
CA ALA A 88 -17.30 -13.45 -10.81
C ALA A 88 -18.33 -14.28 -11.56
N ASN A 89 -18.28 -14.31 -12.90
CA ASN A 89 -19.14 -15.14 -13.74
C ASN A 89 -18.90 -16.66 -13.55
N LYS A 90 -17.70 -17.05 -13.10
CA LYS A 90 -17.40 -18.46 -12.81
C LYS A 90 -17.86 -18.86 -11.42
N VAL A 91 -17.59 -18.04 -10.43
CA VAL A 91 -17.97 -18.25 -9.02
C VAL A 91 -18.26 -16.91 -8.39
N LEU A 92 -19.46 -16.74 -7.89
CA LEU A 92 -19.90 -15.64 -7.04
C LEU A 92 -20.63 -16.23 -5.84
N LEU A 93 -20.06 -16.05 -4.67
CA LEU A 93 -20.69 -16.44 -3.41
C LEU A 93 -20.81 -15.22 -2.51
N ILE A 94 -21.89 -15.15 -1.77
CA ILE A 94 -22.13 -14.14 -0.76
C ILE A 94 -22.04 -14.83 0.58
N GLN A 95 -21.04 -14.47 1.37
CA GLN A 95 -20.84 -14.99 2.70
C GLN A 95 -21.28 -13.95 3.74
N GLU A 96 -22.37 -14.22 4.42
CA GLU A 96 -22.80 -13.41 5.56
C GLU A 96 -21.84 -13.66 6.74
N SER A 97 -21.20 -12.61 7.24
CA SER A 97 -20.37 -12.64 8.45
C SER A 97 -21.17 -12.27 9.70
N SER A 98 -22.31 -11.58 9.50
CA SER A 98 -23.29 -11.26 10.53
C SER A 98 -24.65 -10.94 9.86
N PRO A 99 -25.75 -10.78 10.61
CA PRO A 99 -27.03 -10.36 10.04
C PRO A 99 -26.99 -9.06 9.25
N ASP A 100 -26.00 -8.21 9.51
CA ASP A 100 -25.86 -6.87 8.92
C ASP A 100 -24.58 -6.69 8.10
N SER A 101 -23.82 -7.77 7.82
CA SER A 101 -22.58 -7.71 7.06
C SER A 101 -22.39 -8.96 6.19
N ALA A 102 -21.95 -8.75 4.95
CA ALA A 102 -21.65 -9.81 3.99
C ALA A 102 -20.41 -9.48 3.15
N TRP A 103 -19.73 -10.52 2.69
CA TRP A 103 -18.58 -10.43 1.80
C TRP A 103 -18.88 -11.12 0.47
N LEU A 104 -18.33 -10.57 -0.62
CA LEU A 104 -18.31 -11.24 -1.91
C LEU A 104 -17.08 -12.11 -2.02
N ILE A 105 -17.26 -13.38 -2.35
CA ILE A 105 -16.20 -14.33 -2.67
C ILE A 105 -16.29 -14.61 -4.17
N ILE A 106 -15.21 -14.36 -4.89
CA ILE A 106 -15.20 -14.29 -6.34
C ILE A 106 -14.14 -15.22 -6.92
N GLY A 107 -14.54 -15.97 -7.93
CA GLY A 107 -13.67 -16.85 -8.67
C GLY A 107 -13.31 -18.16 -7.97
N PRO A 108 -12.70 -19.11 -8.71
CA PRO A 108 -12.32 -20.41 -8.19
C PRO A 108 -11.25 -20.34 -7.10
N ASP A 109 -10.45 -19.26 -7.05
CA ASP A 109 -9.42 -19.03 -6.04
C ASP A 109 -10.00 -18.41 -4.75
N ALA A 110 -11.32 -18.30 -4.64
CA ALA A 110 -12.05 -17.76 -3.49
C ALA A 110 -11.57 -16.34 -3.08
N PHE A 111 -11.33 -15.47 -4.06
CA PHE A 111 -10.92 -14.10 -3.78
C PHE A 111 -12.02 -13.35 -3.03
N VAL A 112 -11.72 -12.91 -1.82
CA VAL A 112 -12.62 -12.06 -1.03
C VAL A 112 -12.51 -10.62 -1.54
N TYR A 113 -13.61 -10.09 -2.09
CA TYR A 113 -13.66 -8.70 -2.54
C TYR A 113 -13.46 -7.76 -1.34
N PRO A 114 -12.59 -6.75 -1.44
CA PRO A 114 -12.16 -6.00 -0.25
C PRO A 114 -13.21 -5.07 0.35
N VAL A 115 -14.30 -4.76 -0.39
CA VAL A 115 -15.36 -3.87 0.10
C VAL A 115 -16.53 -4.69 0.61
N PRO A 116 -16.79 -4.71 1.92
CA PRO A 116 -17.91 -5.45 2.48
C PRO A 116 -19.24 -4.79 2.13
N LEU A 117 -20.29 -5.59 2.11
CA LEU A 117 -21.66 -5.13 2.12
C LEU A 117 -22.16 -4.98 3.55
N VAL A 118 -22.81 -3.86 3.84
CA VAL A 118 -23.40 -3.58 5.16
C VAL A 118 -24.87 -3.26 5.00
N ARG A 119 -25.68 -3.73 5.94
CA ARG A 119 -27.11 -3.47 6.02
C ARG A 119 -27.41 -2.30 6.95
N LYS A 120 -28.17 -1.33 6.45
CA LYS A 120 -28.70 -0.20 7.22
C LYS A 120 -30.22 -0.21 7.10
N GLY A 121 -30.91 -0.63 8.16
CA GLY A 121 -32.34 -0.92 8.11
C GLY A 121 -32.66 -2.14 7.24
N GLU A 122 -33.41 -1.93 6.16
CA GLU A 122 -33.78 -3.00 5.20
C GLU A 122 -32.95 -2.96 3.91
N ARG A 123 -31.94 -2.06 3.82
CA ARG A 123 -31.18 -1.82 2.60
C ARG A 123 -29.70 -2.16 2.80
N TRP A 124 -29.11 -2.67 1.73
CA TRP A 124 -27.69 -3.03 1.66
C TRP A 124 -26.90 -2.02 0.83
N SER A 125 -25.70 -1.69 1.24
CA SER A 125 -24.77 -0.86 0.48
C SER A 125 -23.34 -1.33 0.71
N PHE A 126 -22.42 -1.03 -0.22
CA PHE A 126 -21.01 -1.25 -0.01
C PHE A 126 -20.44 -0.25 1.02
N ASP A 127 -19.59 -0.73 1.93
CA ASP A 127 -18.86 0.12 2.88
C ASP A 127 -17.47 0.43 2.34
N SER A 128 -17.37 1.53 1.59
CA SER A 128 -16.10 1.93 0.95
C SER A 128 -15.05 2.40 1.95
N VAL A 129 -15.45 2.88 3.12
CA VAL A 129 -14.50 3.26 4.17
C VAL A 129 -13.81 2.02 4.71
N ALA A 130 -14.59 1.00 5.09
CA ALA A 130 -14.04 -0.30 5.50
C ALA A 130 -13.24 -0.96 4.36
N GLY A 131 -13.69 -0.81 3.10
CA GLY A 131 -12.98 -1.31 1.93
C GLY A 131 -11.61 -0.67 1.70
N ALA A 132 -11.49 0.64 1.87
CA ALA A 132 -10.21 1.34 1.76
C ALA A 132 -9.24 0.94 2.89
N GLU A 133 -9.76 0.74 4.10
CA GLU A 133 -8.99 0.23 5.23
C GLU A 133 -8.49 -1.20 4.96
N GLU A 134 -9.35 -2.09 4.47
CA GLU A 134 -9.00 -3.46 4.11
C GLU A 134 -7.93 -3.53 3.01
N LEU A 135 -8.04 -2.70 1.96
CA LEU A 135 -7.00 -2.60 0.92
C LEU A 135 -5.66 -2.13 1.48
N THR A 136 -5.70 -1.19 2.44
CA THR A 136 -4.49 -0.73 3.13
C THR A 136 -3.88 -1.83 3.97
N ASN A 137 -4.69 -2.59 4.72
CA ASN A 137 -4.25 -3.72 5.54
C ASN A 137 -3.64 -4.84 4.68
N ARG A 138 -4.26 -5.19 3.55
CA ARG A 138 -3.68 -6.16 2.59
C ARG A 138 -2.36 -5.70 2.02
N ARG A 139 -2.23 -4.42 1.68
CA ARG A 139 -0.97 -3.83 1.19
C ARG A 139 0.11 -3.89 2.26
N ILE A 140 -0.21 -3.53 3.50
CA ILE A 140 0.70 -3.63 4.65
C ILE A 140 1.18 -5.08 4.80
N GLY A 141 0.25 -6.02 4.89
CA GLY A 141 0.59 -7.44 5.07
C GLY A 141 1.47 -8.00 3.95
N LEU A 142 1.15 -7.66 2.69
CA LEU A 142 1.97 -8.07 1.54
C LEU A 142 3.38 -7.46 1.60
N ASN A 143 3.48 -6.16 1.87
CA ASN A 143 4.76 -5.46 1.97
C ASN A 143 5.63 -6.04 3.09
N GLU A 144 5.05 -6.32 4.26
CA GLU A 144 5.74 -6.93 5.40
C GLU A 144 6.24 -8.33 5.05
N LEU A 145 5.39 -9.15 4.43
CA LEU A 145 5.75 -10.50 3.99
C LEU A 145 6.91 -10.48 2.98
N MET A 146 6.85 -9.59 1.98
CA MET A 146 7.92 -9.45 0.99
C MET A 146 9.21 -8.92 1.63
N THR A 147 9.10 -7.98 2.58
CA THR A 147 10.25 -7.45 3.33
C THR A 147 10.92 -8.54 4.16
N MET A 148 10.15 -9.35 4.86
CA MET A 148 10.71 -10.52 5.58
C MET A 148 11.41 -11.48 4.65
N THR A 149 10.82 -11.77 3.48
CA THR A 149 11.46 -12.65 2.47
C THR A 149 12.81 -12.10 2.02
N VAL A 150 12.90 -10.78 1.73
CA VAL A 150 14.18 -10.14 1.38
C VAL A 150 15.21 -10.27 2.50
N LEU A 151 14.78 -10.10 3.75
CA LEU A 151 15.69 -10.18 4.91
C LEU A 151 16.12 -11.61 5.24
N GLU A 152 15.29 -12.60 5.02
CA GLU A 152 15.62 -14.03 5.17
C GLU A 152 16.63 -14.51 4.13
N GLU A 153 16.55 -13.98 2.90
CA GLU A 153 17.49 -14.27 1.83
C GLU A 153 18.83 -13.51 1.97
N LEU A 154 18.86 -12.47 2.81
CA LEU A 154 20.07 -11.63 2.98
C LEU A 154 21.36 -12.42 3.23
N PRO A 155 21.40 -13.51 4.02
CA PRO A 155 22.61 -14.30 4.20
C PRO A 155 23.15 -14.92 2.91
N LEU A 156 22.27 -15.37 2.01
CA LEU A 156 22.66 -15.91 0.69
C LEU A 156 23.17 -14.81 -0.22
N LEU A 157 22.45 -13.69 -0.30
CA LEU A 157 22.83 -12.52 -1.10
C LEU A 157 24.19 -11.95 -0.69
N GLN A 158 24.43 -11.87 0.60
CA GLN A 158 25.72 -11.40 1.15
C GLN A 158 26.86 -12.37 0.88
N ARG A 159 26.63 -13.67 0.93
CA ARG A 159 27.62 -14.69 0.58
C ARG A 159 28.01 -14.61 -0.88
N GLU A 160 27.01 -14.51 -1.79
CA GLU A 160 27.25 -14.33 -3.22
C GLU A 160 28.04 -13.04 -3.50
N TYR A 161 27.68 -11.96 -2.81
CA TYR A 161 28.41 -10.69 -2.93
C TYR A 161 29.87 -10.80 -2.52
N GLU A 162 30.17 -11.46 -1.38
CA GLU A 162 31.52 -11.61 -0.81
C GLU A 162 32.44 -12.48 -1.67
N GLU A 163 31.93 -13.39 -2.48
CA GLU A 163 32.74 -14.31 -3.31
C GLU A 163 33.76 -13.57 -4.21
N VAL A 164 33.42 -12.36 -4.63
CA VAL A 164 34.24 -11.56 -5.55
C VAL A 164 34.58 -10.20 -4.95
N PRO A 165 35.87 -9.86 -4.80
CA PRO A 165 36.28 -8.49 -4.47
C PRO A 165 35.77 -7.51 -5.52
N ARG A 166 35.30 -6.33 -5.10
CA ARG A 166 34.62 -5.37 -5.99
C ARG A 166 35.28 -3.99 -5.94
N ASP A 167 35.01 -3.18 -6.95
CA ASP A 167 35.45 -1.78 -7.05
C ASP A 167 36.95 -1.56 -6.82
N GLY A 168 37.79 -2.50 -7.30
CA GLY A 168 39.24 -2.43 -7.17
C GLY A 168 39.81 -2.83 -5.80
N SER A 169 38.97 -3.29 -4.89
CA SER A 169 39.39 -3.88 -3.61
C SER A 169 40.01 -5.25 -3.84
N ASN A 170 41.00 -5.61 -3.01
CA ASN A 170 41.53 -6.97 -2.92
C ASN A 170 40.97 -7.75 -1.73
N VAL A 171 40.02 -7.15 -1.00
CA VAL A 171 39.41 -7.73 0.21
C VAL A 171 38.01 -8.26 -0.15
N ARG A 172 37.79 -9.54 0.19
CA ARG A 172 36.43 -10.10 0.20
C ARG A 172 35.68 -9.56 1.39
N ALA A 173 34.57 -8.88 1.16
CA ALA A 173 33.77 -8.25 2.18
C ALA A 173 32.31 -8.31 1.81
N TYR A 174 31.44 -8.24 2.81
CA TYR A 174 30.01 -8.11 2.61
C TYR A 174 29.63 -6.73 2.07
N ALA A 175 28.54 -6.65 1.37
CA ALA A 175 27.99 -5.38 0.89
C ALA A 175 27.58 -4.47 2.06
N GLN A 176 28.01 -3.22 2.00
CA GLN A 176 27.69 -2.23 3.03
C GLN A 176 26.36 -1.50 2.76
N ARG A 177 25.71 -1.80 1.64
CA ARG A 177 24.48 -1.18 1.17
C ARG A 177 23.55 -2.21 0.54
N PHE A 178 22.26 -1.92 0.50
CA PHE A 178 21.32 -2.65 -0.32
C PHE A 178 21.42 -2.20 -1.79
N LEU A 179 21.33 -0.89 -2.04
CA LEU A 179 21.48 -0.32 -3.38
C LEU A 179 22.89 0.24 -3.53
N SER A 180 23.55 -0.09 -4.63
CA SER A 180 24.88 0.43 -4.94
C SER A 180 24.84 1.92 -5.25
N THR A 181 25.91 2.60 -4.93
CA THR A 181 26.17 3.95 -5.44
C THR A 181 26.25 3.91 -6.97
N SER A 182 25.69 4.92 -7.64
CA SER A 182 25.70 4.98 -9.10
C SER A 182 27.11 4.78 -9.68
N GLY A 183 27.25 3.82 -10.60
CA GLY A 183 28.52 3.45 -11.25
C GLY A 183 29.46 2.63 -10.37
N LYS A 184 28.99 2.09 -9.24
CA LYS A 184 29.74 1.18 -8.35
C LYS A 184 28.98 -0.12 -8.12
N HIS A 185 29.69 -1.10 -7.53
CA HIS A 185 29.13 -2.37 -7.06
C HIS A 185 29.29 -2.49 -5.53
N ASP A 186 29.07 -1.39 -4.78
CA ASP A 186 29.25 -1.31 -3.32
C ASP A 186 28.01 -1.68 -2.51
N GLY A 187 26.98 -2.23 -3.18
CA GLY A 187 25.72 -2.72 -2.60
C GLY A 187 25.29 -4.05 -3.20
N LEU A 188 24.22 -4.65 -2.67
CA LEU A 188 23.64 -5.91 -3.14
C LEU A 188 22.91 -5.79 -4.49
N TYR A 189 22.50 -4.59 -4.86
CA TYR A 189 21.85 -4.29 -6.13
C TYR A 189 22.61 -3.26 -6.94
N TRP A 190 22.82 -3.53 -8.20
CA TRP A 190 23.22 -2.58 -9.25
C TRP A 190 22.50 -2.94 -10.55
N ASP A 191 22.30 -1.97 -11.40
CA ASP A 191 21.71 -2.15 -12.73
C ASP A 191 22.81 -2.70 -13.65
N ALA A 192 22.81 -4.01 -13.89
CA ALA A 192 23.84 -4.67 -14.68
C ALA A 192 23.67 -4.33 -16.15
N ALA A 193 24.73 -3.82 -16.79
CA ALA A 193 24.77 -3.64 -18.23
C ALA A 193 24.82 -5.00 -18.96
N GLN A 194 24.55 -4.98 -20.27
CA GLN A 194 24.59 -6.21 -21.07
C GLN A 194 25.99 -6.84 -21.03
N GLY A 195 26.09 -8.06 -20.53
CA GLY A 195 27.33 -8.80 -20.40
C GLY A 195 28.03 -8.66 -19.05
N GLU A 196 27.49 -7.85 -18.16
CA GLU A 196 27.97 -7.76 -16.76
C GLU A 196 27.28 -8.80 -15.87
N PRO A 197 27.93 -9.26 -14.79
CA PRO A 197 27.30 -10.11 -13.80
C PRO A 197 26.08 -9.42 -13.20
N GLN A 198 25.01 -10.16 -13.03
CA GLN A 198 23.83 -9.66 -12.33
C GLN A 198 24.15 -9.38 -10.85
N SER A 199 23.47 -8.38 -10.28
CA SER A 199 23.56 -8.12 -8.86
C SER A 199 22.86 -9.20 -8.04
N PRO A 200 23.37 -9.61 -6.87
CA PRO A 200 22.74 -10.64 -6.04
C PRO A 200 21.26 -10.40 -5.74
N LEU A 201 20.88 -9.15 -5.47
CA LEU A 201 19.48 -8.76 -5.18
C LEU A 201 18.65 -8.56 -6.45
N GLY A 202 19.26 -8.52 -7.65
CA GLY A 202 18.58 -8.26 -8.92
C GLY A 202 17.38 -9.14 -9.20
N PRO A 203 17.46 -10.47 -9.04
CA PRO A 203 16.34 -11.36 -9.28
C PRO A 203 15.09 -11.08 -8.43
N MET A 204 15.26 -10.59 -7.21
CA MET A 204 14.17 -10.26 -6.30
C MET A 204 13.52 -8.90 -6.63
N LEU A 205 14.23 -8.01 -7.31
CA LEU A 205 13.77 -6.66 -7.64
C LEU A 205 13.40 -6.47 -9.11
N LYS A 206 13.33 -7.53 -9.91
CA LYS A 206 13.06 -7.46 -11.36
C LYS A 206 11.77 -6.72 -11.73
N ASP A 207 10.76 -6.77 -10.87
CA ASP A 207 9.45 -6.15 -11.08
C ASP A 207 9.31 -4.83 -10.30
N VAL A 208 10.39 -4.33 -9.69
CA VAL A 208 10.43 -3.10 -8.90
C VAL A 208 11.13 -2.01 -9.70
N ASP A 209 10.54 -0.82 -9.80
CA ASP A 209 11.22 0.34 -10.39
C ASP A 209 12.33 0.85 -9.42
N THR A 210 13.53 0.30 -9.61
CA THR A 210 14.71 0.65 -8.81
C THR A 210 15.35 1.98 -9.20
N LYS A 211 14.99 2.57 -10.35
CA LYS A 211 15.56 3.85 -10.82
C LYS A 211 14.99 5.05 -10.06
N ALA A 212 13.75 4.94 -9.60
CA ALA A 212 13.07 5.99 -8.85
C ALA A 212 13.07 5.73 -7.33
N ALA A 213 13.49 4.54 -6.86
CA ALA A 213 13.21 4.10 -5.51
C ALA A 213 14.47 4.03 -4.64
N THR A 214 14.44 4.75 -3.53
CA THR A 214 15.29 4.48 -2.35
C THR A 214 14.69 3.39 -1.45
N SER A 215 13.54 2.84 -1.86
CA SER A 215 12.72 1.86 -1.12
C SER A 215 12.11 0.84 -2.07
N TYR A 216 11.86 -0.37 -1.60
CA TYR A 216 11.12 -1.42 -2.30
C TYR A 216 10.21 -2.18 -1.33
N TYR A 217 9.09 -2.67 -1.85
CA TYR A 217 8.02 -3.27 -1.04
C TYR A 217 7.53 -2.35 0.09
N GLY A 218 7.50 -1.02 -0.15
CA GLY A 218 7.04 -0.04 0.84
C GLY A 218 7.99 0.17 2.04
N TYR A 219 9.25 -0.33 1.97
CA TYR A 219 10.24 -0.29 3.03
C TYR A 219 11.56 0.35 2.57
N THR A 220 12.21 1.04 3.49
CA THR A 220 13.62 1.44 3.37
C THR A 220 14.49 0.42 4.10
N TYR A 221 15.65 0.11 3.50
CA TYR A 221 16.58 -0.88 4.02
C TYR A 221 17.94 -0.25 4.30
N ARG A 222 18.54 -0.66 5.42
CA ARG A 222 19.86 -0.17 5.81
C ARG A 222 20.69 -1.29 6.43
N MET A 223 21.97 -1.40 6.03
CA MET A 223 22.91 -2.26 6.72
C MET A 223 23.25 -1.70 8.09
N LEU A 224 23.39 -2.60 9.06
CA LEU A 224 23.92 -2.32 10.40
C LEU A 224 25.33 -2.90 10.48
N THR A 225 26.25 -2.13 11.03
CA THR A 225 27.68 -2.43 11.03
C THR A 225 28.17 -3.06 12.32
N SER A 226 27.29 -3.30 13.29
CA SER A 226 27.62 -3.88 14.60
C SER A 226 26.44 -4.63 15.18
N GLN A 227 26.69 -5.39 16.23
CA GLN A 227 25.61 -5.95 17.08
C GLN A 227 25.79 -5.53 18.55
N GLY A 228 24.64 -5.52 19.25
CA GLY A 228 24.57 -5.17 20.68
C GLY A 228 24.64 -6.38 21.60
N ALA A 229 24.57 -6.10 22.89
CA ALA A 229 24.73 -7.11 23.94
C ALA A 229 23.60 -8.16 23.99
N ALA A 230 22.38 -7.85 23.52
CA ALA A 230 21.29 -8.79 23.46
C ALA A 230 21.37 -9.73 22.24
N ALA A 231 22.24 -9.46 21.29
CA ALA A 231 22.46 -10.35 20.16
C ALA A 231 23.24 -11.62 20.56
N PRO A 232 23.00 -12.77 19.90
CA PRO A 232 23.81 -13.96 20.11
C PRO A 232 25.31 -13.68 19.87
N GLY A 233 26.15 -14.02 20.85
CA GLY A 233 27.59 -13.74 20.82
C GLY A 233 27.97 -12.40 21.42
N GLY A 234 27.04 -11.60 21.93
CA GLY A 234 27.30 -10.31 22.59
C GLY A 234 27.66 -9.17 21.62
N ALA A 235 28.07 -8.06 22.18
CA ALA A 235 28.34 -6.84 21.38
C ALA A 235 29.72 -6.94 20.68
N TYR A 236 29.74 -6.67 19.36
CA TYR A 236 30.96 -6.46 18.58
C TYR A 236 30.71 -5.71 17.29
N ASP A 237 31.76 -5.16 16.72
CA ASP A 237 31.76 -4.43 15.46
C ASP A 237 31.98 -5.38 14.28
N TYR A 238 31.17 -5.24 13.23
CA TYR A 238 31.36 -5.98 11.98
C TYR A 238 32.37 -5.34 11.04
N MET A 239 32.64 -4.03 11.25
CA MET A 239 33.61 -3.29 10.43
C MET A 239 35.03 -3.54 10.89
N ILE A 240 35.90 -4.00 9.98
CA ILE A 240 37.34 -4.21 10.22
C ILE A 240 38.10 -3.51 9.10
N ASN A 241 38.94 -2.52 9.44
CA ASN A 241 39.71 -1.73 8.49
C ASN A 241 38.85 -1.15 7.33
N GLY A 242 37.64 -0.66 7.64
CA GLY A 242 36.74 -0.07 6.67
C GLY A 242 35.97 -1.07 5.82
N ASN A 243 36.12 -2.36 6.04
CA ASN A 243 35.45 -3.44 5.33
C ASN A 243 34.46 -4.19 6.25
N LEU A 244 33.30 -4.55 5.74
CA LEU A 244 32.28 -5.33 6.46
C LEU A 244 32.65 -6.80 6.36
N ILE A 245 33.53 -7.32 7.25
CA ILE A 245 34.05 -8.69 7.23
C ILE A 245 33.82 -9.46 8.54
N GLY A 246 33.53 -8.78 9.65
CA GLY A 246 33.19 -9.45 10.92
C GLY A 246 31.78 -10.05 10.95
N GLY A 247 30.93 -9.64 10.04
CA GLY A 247 29.54 -10.04 9.95
C GLY A 247 28.75 -8.96 9.23
N PHE A 248 27.43 -9.08 9.27
CA PHE A 248 26.49 -8.07 8.78
C PHE A 248 25.16 -8.19 9.52
N ALA A 249 24.40 -7.12 9.48
CA ALA A 249 22.99 -7.10 9.85
C ALA A 249 22.26 -6.05 9.03
N ALA A 250 20.95 -6.08 9.08
CA ALA A 250 20.09 -5.12 8.38
C ALA A 250 18.91 -4.69 9.23
N LEU A 251 18.43 -3.50 8.94
CA LEU A 251 17.20 -2.91 9.44
C LEU A 251 16.32 -2.57 8.24
N ALA A 252 15.02 -2.95 8.29
CA ALA A 252 13.99 -2.51 7.37
C ALA A 252 12.91 -1.76 8.13
N VAL A 253 12.48 -0.61 7.59
CA VAL A 253 11.51 0.30 8.23
C VAL A 253 10.49 0.75 7.20
N PRO A 254 9.17 0.81 7.52
CA PRO A 254 8.16 1.25 6.57
C PRO A 254 8.41 2.70 6.16
N VAL A 255 8.23 3.00 4.86
CA VAL A 255 8.33 4.36 4.31
C VAL A 255 7.26 5.27 4.91
N HIS A 256 6.05 4.70 5.09
CA HIS A 256 4.90 5.39 5.68
C HIS A 256 4.22 4.45 6.68
N TYR A 257 4.44 4.70 7.96
CA TYR A 257 3.79 3.95 9.04
C TYR A 257 2.27 3.94 8.89
N GLY A 258 1.66 2.75 9.08
CA GLY A 258 0.22 2.56 8.94
C GLY A 258 -0.32 2.63 7.50
N LYS A 259 0.56 2.79 6.49
CA LYS A 259 0.17 2.81 5.06
C LYS A 259 0.95 1.81 4.22
N THR A 260 2.27 1.74 4.41
CA THR A 260 3.12 0.80 3.67
C THR A 260 3.62 -0.34 4.55
N GLY A 261 3.52 -0.21 5.87
CA GLY A 261 3.88 -1.18 6.88
C GLY A 261 3.62 -0.62 8.27
N VAL A 262 3.57 -1.50 9.25
CA VAL A 262 3.50 -1.20 10.70
C VAL A 262 4.78 -1.68 11.38
N MET A 263 5.16 -2.94 11.16
CA MET A 263 6.34 -3.53 11.78
C MET A 263 7.64 -3.03 11.14
N SER A 264 8.67 -2.88 11.96
CA SER A 264 10.06 -2.71 11.53
C SER A 264 10.81 -4.00 11.82
N PHE A 265 11.79 -4.34 10.98
CA PHE A 265 12.45 -5.64 11.02
C PHE A 265 13.96 -5.49 11.15
N ILE A 266 14.58 -6.40 11.91
CA ILE A 266 16.03 -6.56 11.96
C ILE A 266 16.41 -8.01 11.70
N VAL A 267 17.55 -8.21 11.02
CA VAL A 267 18.13 -9.52 10.73
C VAL A 267 19.65 -9.44 10.80
N ASN A 268 20.30 -10.55 11.10
CA ASN A 268 21.75 -10.67 10.97
C ASN A 268 22.13 -11.87 10.06
N ARG A 269 23.42 -12.18 10.01
CA ARG A 269 23.98 -13.27 9.17
C ARG A 269 23.34 -14.66 9.39
N TYR A 270 22.56 -14.85 10.45
CA TYR A 270 21.90 -16.12 10.73
C TYR A 270 20.50 -16.22 10.07
N GLY A 271 19.99 -15.13 9.47
CA GLY A 271 18.71 -15.11 8.75
C GLY A 271 17.47 -15.12 9.64
N VAL A 272 17.64 -15.00 10.97
CA VAL A 272 16.51 -14.92 11.89
C VAL A 272 15.98 -13.49 11.92
N VAL A 273 14.76 -13.29 11.41
CA VAL A 273 14.12 -11.98 11.37
C VAL A 273 13.37 -11.71 12.66
N TYR A 274 13.67 -10.60 13.28
CA TYR A 274 12.93 -10.04 14.42
C TYR A 274 12.12 -8.84 13.97
N GLN A 275 10.98 -8.62 14.60
CA GLN A 275 10.09 -7.49 14.33
C GLN A 275 9.75 -6.72 15.59
N LYS A 276 9.40 -5.44 15.38
CA LYS A 276 8.92 -4.53 16.42
C LYS A 276 8.12 -3.41 15.80
N ASP A 277 6.98 -3.07 16.41
CA ASP A 277 6.29 -1.82 16.12
C ASP A 277 7.06 -0.66 16.78
N LEU A 278 7.65 0.21 15.97
CA LEU A 278 8.35 1.41 16.40
C LEU A 278 7.43 2.63 16.49
N GLY A 279 6.15 2.48 16.13
CA GLY A 279 5.12 3.52 16.15
C GLY A 279 5.20 4.52 14.99
N GLU A 280 4.35 5.54 15.04
CA GLU A 280 4.19 6.55 13.98
C GLU A 280 5.47 7.28 13.58
N LYS A 281 6.47 7.31 14.49
CA LYS A 281 7.79 7.93 14.25
C LYS A 281 8.86 6.90 13.93
N SER A 282 8.48 5.78 13.36
CA SER A 282 9.40 4.67 13.04
C SER A 282 10.62 5.11 12.23
N ASP A 283 10.47 6.08 11.32
CA ASP A 283 11.57 6.64 10.53
C ASP A 283 12.58 7.45 11.38
N GLU A 284 12.12 8.18 12.41
CA GLU A 284 12.98 8.91 13.35
C GLU A 284 13.70 7.94 14.29
N VAL A 285 12.96 6.98 14.85
CA VAL A 285 13.50 5.96 15.75
C VAL A 285 14.54 5.09 15.04
N ALA A 286 14.27 4.75 13.78
CA ALA A 286 15.21 3.95 12.96
C ALA A 286 16.57 4.63 12.77
N LYS A 287 16.65 5.96 12.70
CA LYS A 287 17.92 6.70 12.52
C LYS A 287 18.89 6.48 13.66
N VAL A 288 18.40 6.22 14.87
CA VAL A 288 19.24 5.99 16.07
C VAL A 288 19.54 4.52 16.33
N ILE A 289 18.92 3.58 15.60
CA ILE A 289 19.24 2.16 15.68
C ILE A 289 20.54 1.91 14.93
N ALA A 290 21.68 1.89 15.63
CA ALA A 290 23.01 1.73 15.03
C ALA A 290 23.48 0.28 14.95
N SER A 291 22.91 -0.64 15.75
CA SER A 291 23.34 -2.03 15.87
C SER A 291 22.17 -3.00 15.84
N TYR A 292 22.43 -4.24 15.40
CA TYR A 292 21.51 -5.35 15.57
C TYR A 292 21.47 -5.75 17.04
N ASN A 293 20.36 -5.50 17.71
CA ASN A 293 20.22 -5.77 19.14
C ASN A 293 18.80 -6.23 19.48
N PRO A 294 18.43 -7.50 19.20
CA PRO A 294 17.10 -8.03 19.46
C PRO A 294 16.91 -8.29 20.97
N ASP A 295 16.66 -7.22 21.72
CA ASP A 295 16.32 -7.33 23.15
C ASP A 295 14.87 -7.85 23.34
N SER A 296 14.40 -7.94 24.58
CA SER A 296 13.08 -8.47 24.92
C SER A 296 11.90 -7.66 24.37
N THR A 297 12.14 -6.52 23.71
CA THR A 297 11.10 -5.71 23.06
C THR A 297 10.91 -6.07 21.58
N TRP A 298 11.76 -6.95 21.04
CA TRP A 298 11.64 -7.51 19.70
C TRP A 298 11.08 -8.93 19.78
N SER A 299 10.18 -9.29 18.85
CA SER A 299 9.63 -10.64 18.70
C SER A 299 10.10 -11.30 17.41
N LEU A 300 9.99 -12.62 17.33
CA LEU A 300 10.25 -13.35 16.08
C LEU A 300 9.14 -13.09 15.08
N ALA A 301 9.49 -12.62 13.88
CA ALA A 301 8.52 -12.19 12.89
C ALA A 301 7.59 -13.32 12.42
N ARG A 302 8.09 -14.54 12.22
CA ARG A 302 7.25 -15.65 11.72
C ARG A 302 6.39 -16.35 12.80
N GLU A 303 6.74 -16.28 14.08
CA GLU A 303 5.91 -16.87 15.14
C GLU A 303 4.58 -16.13 15.31
N GLU A 304 4.56 -14.79 15.09
CA GLU A 304 3.34 -14.01 15.18
C GLU A 304 2.41 -14.26 14.01
N ILE A 305 2.93 -14.35 12.78
CA ILE A 305 2.13 -14.70 11.60
C ILE A 305 1.42 -16.04 11.78
N ALA A 306 2.07 -17.02 12.40
CA ALA A 306 1.47 -18.33 12.68
C ALA A 306 0.34 -18.27 13.73
N LYS A 307 0.39 -17.29 14.65
CA LYS A 307 -0.64 -17.10 15.69
C LYS A 307 -1.86 -16.35 15.18
N ASP A 308 -1.64 -15.39 14.26
CA ASP A 308 -2.69 -14.54 13.70
C ASP A 308 -3.32 -15.11 12.42
N SER A 309 -2.78 -16.22 11.90
CA SER A 309 -3.42 -16.92 10.78
C SER A 309 -4.77 -17.45 11.25
N PRO A 310 -5.90 -17.00 10.65
CA PRO A 310 -7.19 -17.54 11.00
C PRO A 310 -7.15 -19.05 10.76
N THR A 311 -7.39 -19.84 11.79
CA THR A 311 -7.68 -21.26 11.62
C THR A 311 -8.90 -21.33 10.73
N LEU A 312 -8.70 -21.72 9.47
CA LEU A 312 -9.81 -22.05 8.57
C LEU A 312 -10.70 -23.07 9.28
N PRO A 313 -12.01 -22.82 9.32
CA PRO A 313 -12.95 -23.71 9.96
C PRO A 313 -13.02 -25.08 9.27
#